data_cdbbb850330b10fad71ad9bd87b6b3da
#
_entry.id   cdbbb850330b10fad71ad9bd87b6b3da
#
_cell.length_a   1.000
_cell.length_b   1.000
_cell.length_c   1.000
_cell.angle_alpha   90.00
_cell.angle_beta   90.00
_cell.angle_gamma   90.00
#
_symmetry.space_group_name_H-M   'P 1'
#
loop_
_entity.id
_entity.type
_entity.pdbx_description
1 polymer ?
#
loop_
_entity_poly.entity_id
_entity_poly.type
_entity_poly.pdbx_seq_one_letter_code
_entity_poly.pdbx_strand_id
1 'polypeptide(L)'
;MEQQLHQFISELKSRRIFAISEDATKISIVLKLLNILGWNVFDNEEVYPEYAIGGKRVDYCLRQGQRNLVFIEVKKTDEDLEYHQEQLLNYAFHEGIEIAILTNGVTWWFYLPLNPGSWEQRKFFSIDFLKQQEGEIISNLINFLSKEHVVSEKAIDTAKKMYKSNRKDEAIYSALPKAWNSLIEETNESLIELLNDTNEKICGYRATDEQIAEFIGDNKNQLILGLAKYQNDKKITERKVTVEKTSEYVPTGYTGKSPYLL
;
A
#
# COMPACT_ATOMS: atom_id res chain seq x y z
N MET A 1 16.54 11.71 -13.51
CA MET A 1 15.45 11.53 -12.54
C MET A 1 15.80 10.48 -11.49
N GLU A 2 15.89 9.18 -11.82
CA GLU A 2 16.15 8.11 -10.84
C GLU A 2 17.38 8.35 -9.98
N GLN A 3 18.53 8.66 -10.57
CA GLN A 3 19.76 8.96 -9.82
C GLN A 3 19.60 10.14 -8.85
N GLN A 4 18.83 11.16 -9.22
CA GLN A 4 18.53 12.30 -8.33
C GLN A 4 17.59 11.91 -7.20
N LEU A 5 16.62 10.99 -7.45
CA LEU A 5 15.76 10.42 -6.42
C LEU A 5 16.56 9.58 -5.43
N HIS A 6 17.49 8.73 -5.90
CA HIS A 6 18.41 7.99 -5.04
C HIS A 6 19.19 8.91 -4.10
N GLN A 7 19.81 9.95 -4.65
CA GLN A 7 20.55 10.93 -3.86
C GLN A 7 19.63 11.64 -2.85
N PHE A 8 18.45 12.06 -3.28
CA PHE A 8 17.47 12.75 -2.42
C PHE A 8 17.03 11.87 -1.24
N ILE A 9 16.68 10.61 -1.49
CA ILE A 9 16.23 9.68 -0.45
C ILE A 9 17.37 9.38 0.52
N SER A 10 18.59 9.17 0.00
CA SER A 10 19.78 8.94 0.83
C SER A 10 20.08 10.14 1.74
N GLU A 11 19.96 11.36 1.21
CA GLU A 11 20.09 12.59 2.02
C GLU A 11 19.02 12.67 3.11
N LEU A 12 17.76 12.35 2.79
CA LEU A 12 16.67 12.32 3.78
C LEU A 12 16.93 11.31 4.90
N LYS A 13 17.34 10.10 4.54
CA LYS A 13 17.66 9.03 5.52
C LYS A 13 18.85 9.38 6.41
N SER A 14 19.86 10.04 5.86
CA SER A 14 21.09 10.40 6.59
C SER A 14 20.92 11.57 7.57
N ARG A 15 20.05 12.53 7.23
CA ARG A 15 19.89 13.80 7.96
C ARG A 15 18.99 13.67 9.16
N ARG A 16 18.64 12.62 9.77
CA ARG A 16 17.73 12.55 10.93
C ARG A 16 16.77 13.75 10.95
N ILE A 17 15.84 13.82 9.97
CA ILE A 17 14.92 14.95 9.81
C ILE A 17 13.87 14.86 10.92
N PHE A 18 14.20 15.37 12.10
CA PHE A 18 13.29 15.47 13.22
C PHE A 18 12.81 16.91 13.35
N ALA A 19 11.49 17.06 13.47
CA ALA A 19 10.81 18.29 13.86
C ALA A 19 11.20 19.55 13.04
N ILE A 20 11.21 19.47 11.71
CA ILE A 20 11.24 20.67 10.88
C ILE A 20 9.82 21.21 10.72
N SER A 21 9.70 22.57 10.65
CA SER A 21 8.42 23.23 10.49
C SER A 21 7.71 22.85 9.19
N GLU A 22 6.44 23.12 9.13
CA GLU A 22 5.63 22.89 7.91
C GLU A 22 6.20 23.64 6.71
N ASP A 23 6.52 24.94 6.86
CA ASP A 23 7.13 25.75 5.78
C ASP A 23 8.47 25.20 5.32
N ALA A 24 9.32 24.75 6.25
CA ALA A 24 10.57 24.11 5.89
C ALA A 24 10.35 22.78 5.17
N THR A 25 9.35 21.98 5.56
CA THR A 25 8.96 20.75 4.88
C THR A 25 8.48 21.03 3.46
N LYS A 26 7.63 22.04 3.28
CA LYS A 26 7.14 22.52 1.97
C LYS A 26 8.29 22.82 1.02
N ILE A 27 9.27 23.60 1.47
CA ILE A 27 10.35 24.10 0.63
C ILE A 27 11.45 23.06 0.42
N SER A 28 11.96 22.48 1.51
CA SER A 28 13.18 21.66 1.48
C SER A 28 12.95 20.21 1.05
N ILE A 29 11.72 19.71 1.20
CA ILE A 29 11.38 18.34 0.86
C ILE A 29 10.40 18.29 -0.32
N VAL A 30 9.21 18.89 -0.18
CA VAL A 30 8.14 18.73 -1.17
C VAL A 30 8.50 19.38 -2.50
N LEU A 31 8.88 20.66 -2.52
CA LEU A 31 9.25 21.34 -3.77
C LEU A 31 10.50 20.74 -4.40
N LYS A 32 11.51 20.34 -3.59
CA LYS A 32 12.70 19.68 -4.10
C LYS A 32 12.33 18.36 -4.79
N LEU A 33 11.46 17.55 -4.18
CA LEU A 33 10.99 16.30 -4.78
C LEU A 33 10.19 16.54 -6.06
N LEU A 34 9.25 17.47 -6.06
CA LEU A 34 8.46 17.83 -7.25
C LEU A 34 9.35 18.25 -8.41
N ASN A 35 10.38 19.08 -8.13
CA ASN A 35 11.33 19.48 -9.15
C ASN A 35 12.11 18.29 -9.74
N ILE A 36 12.55 17.34 -8.92
CA ILE A 36 13.22 16.12 -9.38
C ILE A 36 12.27 15.27 -10.25
N LEU A 37 10.97 15.26 -9.92
CA LEU A 37 9.93 14.54 -10.63
C LEU A 37 9.45 15.24 -11.91
N GLY A 38 10.10 16.35 -12.30
CA GLY A 38 9.91 17.03 -13.57
C GLY A 38 8.93 18.21 -13.55
N TRP A 39 8.41 18.58 -12.36
CA TRP A 39 7.56 19.77 -12.22
C TRP A 39 8.40 21.03 -12.17
N ASN A 40 7.99 22.08 -12.89
CA ASN A 40 8.60 23.41 -12.76
C ASN A 40 7.99 24.11 -11.54
N VAL A 41 8.67 24.03 -10.41
CA VAL A 41 8.21 24.60 -9.13
C VAL A 41 8.24 26.13 -9.09
N PHE A 42 8.77 26.79 -10.12
CA PHE A 42 8.79 28.24 -10.28
C PHE A 42 7.70 28.74 -11.25
N ASP A 43 6.89 27.82 -11.79
CA ASP A 43 5.79 28.13 -12.69
C ASP A 43 4.45 27.83 -12.01
N ASN A 44 3.68 28.88 -11.73
CA ASN A 44 2.36 28.74 -11.09
C ASN A 44 1.31 28.03 -11.98
N GLU A 45 1.57 27.85 -13.28
CA GLU A 45 0.72 27.05 -14.15
C GLU A 45 1.01 25.55 -14.02
N GLU A 46 2.10 25.18 -13.34
CA GLU A 46 2.46 23.79 -13.04
C GLU A 46 2.35 23.44 -11.56
N VAL A 47 2.89 24.31 -10.68
CA VAL A 47 2.85 24.12 -9.22
C VAL A 47 2.30 25.39 -8.58
N TYR A 48 1.00 25.42 -8.32
CA TYR A 48 0.32 26.56 -7.74
C TYR A 48 0.33 26.47 -6.21
N PRO A 49 1.04 27.36 -5.51
CA PRO A 49 1.07 27.35 -4.05
C PRO A 49 -0.19 28.00 -3.47
N GLU A 50 -0.58 27.57 -2.25
CA GLU A 50 -1.68 28.15 -1.47
C GLU A 50 -2.98 28.28 -2.30
N TYR A 51 -3.34 27.21 -3.02
CA TYR A 51 -4.52 27.20 -3.89
C TYR A 51 -5.81 27.39 -3.08
N ALA A 52 -6.55 28.44 -3.37
CA ALA A 52 -7.73 28.85 -2.61
C ALA A 52 -8.99 28.08 -3.03
N ILE A 53 -9.71 27.51 -2.05
CA ILE A 53 -10.95 26.77 -2.24
C ILE A 53 -11.95 27.21 -1.17
N GLY A 54 -13.04 27.88 -1.55
CA GLY A 54 -14.13 28.19 -0.63
C GLY A 54 -13.72 28.91 0.66
N GLY A 55 -12.72 29.81 0.61
CA GLY A 55 -12.20 30.55 1.75
C GLY A 55 -11.13 29.80 2.56
N LYS A 56 -10.72 28.62 2.13
CA LYS A 56 -9.61 27.83 2.68
C LYS A 56 -8.56 27.59 1.59
N ARG A 57 -7.47 26.88 1.89
CA ARG A 57 -6.37 26.67 0.95
C ARG A 57 -5.81 25.27 1.08
N VAL A 58 -5.28 24.74 -0.04
CA VAL A 58 -4.34 23.59 -0.03
C VAL A 58 -2.94 24.09 -0.36
N ASP A 59 -1.93 23.47 0.18
CA ASP A 59 -0.55 23.93 0.08
C ASP A 59 -0.05 23.99 -1.36
N TYR A 60 -0.32 22.94 -2.15
CA TYR A 60 0.03 22.92 -3.57
C TYR A 60 -1.07 22.29 -4.42
N CYS A 61 -1.31 22.89 -5.58
CA CYS A 61 -2.08 22.31 -6.66
C CYS A 61 -1.15 22.06 -7.85
N LEU A 62 -0.97 20.81 -8.24
CA LEU A 62 -0.27 20.47 -9.48
C LEU A 62 -1.23 20.60 -10.65
N ARG A 63 -0.78 21.26 -11.72
CA ARG A 63 -1.63 21.71 -12.83
C ARG A 63 -0.99 21.44 -14.19
N GLN A 64 -1.83 21.43 -15.20
CA GLN A 64 -1.43 21.55 -16.59
C GLN A 64 -2.24 22.69 -17.20
N GLY A 65 -1.65 23.88 -17.29
CA GLY A 65 -2.36 25.11 -17.64
C GLY A 65 -3.50 25.39 -16.67
N GLN A 66 -4.74 25.42 -17.15
CA GLN A 66 -5.92 25.67 -16.32
C GLN A 66 -6.50 24.42 -15.63
N ARG A 67 -6.01 23.22 -15.96
CA ARG A 67 -6.52 21.95 -15.38
C ARG A 67 -5.79 21.63 -14.09
N ASN A 68 -6.51 21.56 -12.99
CA ASN A 68 -6.02 21.05 -11.71
C ASN A 68 -5.96 19.53 -11.75
N LEU A 69 -4.83 18.93 -11.34
CA LEU A 69 -4.57 17.51 -11.47
C LEU A 69 -4.41 16.83 -10.10
N VAL A 70 -3.61 17.40 -9.22
CA VAL A 70 -3.29 16.81 -7.91
C VAL A 70 -3.30 17.89 -6.84
N PHE A 71 -3.92 17.62 -5.70
CA PHE A 71 -3.77 18.44 -4.49
C PHE A 71 -2.76 17.81 -3.54
N ILE A 72 -1.91 18.65 -2.96
CA ILE A 72 -0.93 18.24 -1.95
C ILE A 72 -1.11 19.11 -0.71
N GLU A 73 -1.35 18.47 0.42
CA GLU A 73 -1.35 19.09 1.75
C GLU A 73 -0.12 18.61 2.50
N VAL A 74 0.59 19.55 3.12
CA VAL A 74 1.86 19.30 3.80
C VAL A 74 1.69 19.58 5.29
N LYS A 75 2.32 18.78 6.12
CA LYS A 75 2.40 18.96 7.57
C LYS A 75 3.86 18.93 8.01
N LYS A 76 4.13 19.40 9.22
CA LYS A 76 5.47 19.29 9.82
C LYS A 76 5.87 17.82 9.96
N THR A 77 7.16 17.53 9.99
CA THR A 77 7.69 16.16 9.89
C THR A 77 7.30 15.21 11.02
N ASP A 78 6.94 15.71 12.18
CA ASP A 78 6.49 14.96 13.36
C ASP A 78 4.95 14.93 13.54
N GLU A 79 4.20 15.50 12.58
CA GLU A 79 2.74 15.53 12.64
C GLU A 79 2.14 14.17 12.29
N ASP A 80 1.12 13.77 13.07
CA ASP A 80 0.27 12.64 12.72
C ASP A 80 -0.71 13.03 11.63
N LEU A 81 -0.62 12.36 10.49
CA LEU A 81 -1.43 12.63 9.31
C LEU A 81 -2.89 12.22 9.46
N GLU A 82 -3.25 11.35 10.41
CA GLU A 82 -4.60 10.81 10.53
C GLU A 82 -5.66 11.90 10.75
N TYR A 83 -5.32 12.95 11.45
CA TYR A 83 -6.24 14.05 11.77
C TYR A 83 -6.49 15.04 10.62
N HIS A 84 -5.74 14.94 9.52
CA HIS A 84 -5.77 15.92 8.42
C HIS A 84 -6.40 15.40 7.12
N GLN A 85 -6.79 14.13 7.08
CA GLN A 85 -7.33 13.47 5.89
C GLN A 85 -8.64 14.10 5.41
N GLU A 86 -9.57 14.30 6.33
CA GLU A 86 -10.93 14.75 6.02
C GLU A 86 -10.95 16.07 5.28
N GLN A 87 -10.16 17.04 5.75
CA GLN A 87 -10.13 18.37 5.16
C GLN A 87 -9.64 18.32 3.71
N LEU A 88 -8.51 17.69 3.46
CA LEU A 88 -7.93 17.56 2.11
C LEU A 88 -8.89 16.85 1.15
N LEU A 89 -9.46 15.72 1.59
CA LEU A 89 -10.31 14.90 0.73
C LEU A 89 -11.65 15.57 0.41
N ASN A 90 -12.22 16.35 1.36
CA ASN A 90 -13.39 17.16 1.09
C ASN A 90 -13.12 18.22 0.02
N TYR A 91 -11.98 18.92 0.08
CA TYR A 91 -11.62 19.91 -0.92
C TYR A 91 -11.39 19.27 -2.29
N ALA A 92 -10.60 18.19 -2.32
CA ALA A 92 -10.32 17.47 -3.54
C ALA A 92 -11.60 16.91 -4.20
N PHE A 93 -12.55 16.42 -3.39
CA PHE A 93 -13.84 15.94 -3.89
C PHE A 93 -14.67 17.08 -4.52
N HIS A 94 -14.79 18.22 -3.85
CA HIS A 94 -15.56 19.37 -4.38
C HIS A 94 -14.97 19.94 -5.67
N GLU A 95 -13.65 19.95 -5.80
CA GLU A 95 -12.95 20.43 -7.00
C GLU A 95 -12.81 19.36 -8.10
N GLY A 96 -13.31 18.14 -7.88
CA GLY A 96 -13.23 17.04 -8.85
C GLY A 96 -11.82 16.50 -9.05
N ILE A 97 -10.93 16.64 -8.06
CA ILE A 97 -9.55 16.19 -8.13
C ILE A 97 -9.48 14.68 -7.97
N GLU A 98 -8.84 13.99 -8.90
CA GLU A 98 -8.76 12.53 -8.90
C GLU A 98 -7.66 11.98 -7.99
N ILE A 99 -6.58 12.72 -7.74
CA ILE A 99 -5.49 12.31 -6.83
C ILE A 99 -5.26 13.43 -5.79
N ALA A 100 -5.26 13.06 -4.51
CA ALA A 100 -4.84 13.94 -3.42
C ALA A 100 -3.73 13.29 -2.61
N ILE A 101 -2.81 14.10 -2.10
CA ILE A 101 -1.63 13.66 -1.37
C ILE A 101 -1.55 14.41 -0.06
N LEU A 102 -1.44 13.66 1.05
CA LEU A 102 -1.16 14.20 2.37
C LEU A 102 0.25 13.76 2.78
N THR A 103 1.09 14.70 3.20
CA THR A 103 2.47 14.38 3.55
C THR A 103 2.99 15.21 4.71
N ASN A 104 3.89 14.62 5.50
CA ASN A 104 4.77 15.33 6.44
C ASN A 104 6.23 15.34 5.95
N GLY A 105 6.46 15.12 4.65
CA GLY A 105 7.78 15.06 4.06
C GLY A 105 8.48 13.70 4.20
N VAL A 106 8.19 12.93 5.25
CA VAL A 106 8.74 11.57 5.48
C VAL A 106 7.75 10.50 5.06
N THR A 107 6.49 10.68 5.43
CA THR A 107 5.38 9.81 5.07
C THR A 107 4.49 10.50 4.05
N TRP A 108 4.10 9.80 3.02
CA TRP A 108 3.26 10.28 1.92
C TRP A 108 2.08 9.35 1.74
N TRP A 109 0.85 9.88 1.86
CA TRP A 109 -0.38 9.16 1.67
C TRP A 109 -1.08 9.60 0.40
N PHE A 110 -1.41 8.65 -0.45
CA PHE A 110 -2.02 8.87 -1.76
C PHE A 110 -3.47 8.42 -1.74
N TYR A 111 -4.36 9.30 -2.17
CA TYR A 111 -5.81 9.09 -2.14
C TYR A 111 -6.45 9.24 -3.50
N LEU A 112 -7.59 8.54 -3.68
CA LEU A 112 -8.56 8.74 -4.75
C LEU A 112 -9.83 9.41 -4.17
N PRO A 113 -9.88 10.75 -4.06
CA PRO A 113 -10.94 11.46 -3.36
C PRO A 113 -12.35 11.19 -3.88
N LEU A 114 -12.49 10.92 -5.19
CA LEU A 114 -13.77 10.67 -5.85
C LEU A 114 -14.32 9.26 -5.64
N ASN A 115 -13.52 8.35 -5.08
CA ASN A 115 -13.96 6.98 -4.82
C ASN A 115 -14.91 6.93 -3.61
N PRO A 116 -15.85 5.96 -3.56
CA PRO A 116 -16.74 5.77 -2.42
C PRO A 116 -16.00 5.22 -1.20
N GLY A 117 -16.58 5.43 -0.02
CA GLY A 117 -16.07 4.93 1.26
C GLY A 117 -15.59 6.01 2.21
N SER A 118 -15.07 5.60 3.39
CA SER A 118 -14.48 6.53 4.36
C SER A 118 -13.15 7.10 3.83
N TRP A 119 -12.61 8.08 4.54
CA TRP A 119 -11.34 8.73 4.17
C TRP A 119 -10.20 7.72 4.08
N GLU A 120 -10.08 6.84 5.07
CA GLU A 120 -9.06 5.78 5.12
C GLU A 120 -9.21 4.80 3.96
N GLN A 121 -10.46 4.49 3.58
CA GLN A 121 -10.76 3.58 2.47
C GLN A 121 -10.42 4.17 1.10
N ARG A 122 -10.31 5.49 0.97
CA ARG A 122 -9.91 6.17 -0.27
C ARG A 122 -8.40 6.23 -0.45
N LYS A 123 -7.63 5.91 0.59
CA LYS A 123 -6.18 5.77 0.51
C LYS A 123 -5.81 4.52 -0.28
N PHE A 124 -5.14 4.67 -1.41
CA PHE A 124 -4.75 3.53 -2.24
C PHE A 124 -3.29 3.13 -2.05
N PHE A 125 -2.44 4.05 -1.58
CA PHE A 125 -1.04 3.79 -1.37
C PHE A 125 -0.42 4.68 -0.29
N SER A 126 0.72 4.25 0.29
CA SER A 126 1.53 5.06 1.18
C SER A 126 3.02 4.80 0.97
N ILE A 127 3.82 5.86 1.05
CA ILE A 127 5.28 5.80 1.06
C ILE A 127 5.76 6.25 2.44
N ASP A 128 6.70 5.51 3.01
CA ASP A 128 7.47 5.91 4.20
C ASP A 128 8.95 5.84 3.85
N PHE A 129 9.59 6.99 3.71
CA PHE A 129 11.00 7.06 3.30
C PHE A 129 11.96 6.36 4.26
N LEU A 130 11.58 6.20 5.53
CA LEU A 130 12.46 5.58 6.52
C LEU A 130 12.29 4.06 6.63
N LYS A 131 11.12 3.53 6.21
CA LYS A 131 10.77 2.11 6.42
C LYS A 131 10.86 1.26 5.16
N GLN A 132 10.59 1.85 3.99
CA GLN A 132 10.51 1.10 2.73
C GLN A 132 11.85 1.03 2.00
N GLN A 133 11.94 0.05 1.08
CA GLN A 133 13.09 -0.10 0.20
C GLN A 133 13.16 1.04 -0.81
N GLU A 134 14.37 1.53 -1.06
CA GLU A 134 14.58 2.73 -1.88
C GLU A 134 14.07 2.57 -3.33
N GLY A 135 14.30 1.41 -3.94
CA GLY A 135 13.81 1.13 -5.30
C GLY A 135 12.29 1.12 -5.40
N GLU A 136 11.60 0.63 -4.34
CA GLU A 136 10.14 0.68 -4.25
C GLU A 136 9.64 2.12 -4.12
N ILE A 137 10.27 2.92 -3.26
CA ILE A 137 9.95 4.34 -3.09
C ILE A 137 10.06 5.07 -4.42
N ILE A 138 11.20 4.91 -5.12
CA ILE A 138 11.48 5.58 -6.40
C ILE A 138 10.45 5.20 -7.45
N SER A 139 10.20 3.90 -7.63
CA SER A 139 9.21 3.42 -8.60
C SER A 139 7.83 4.02 -8.35
N ASN A 140 7.38 4.05 -7.10
CA ASN A 140 6.07 4.58 -6.75
C ASN A 140 5.99 6.12 -6.86
N LEU A 141 7.04 6.85 -6.50
CA LEU A 141 7.10 8.30 -6.74
C LEU A 141 7.00 8.64 -8.22
N ILE A 142 7.70 7.89 -9.08
CA ILE A 142 7.60 8.07 -10.53
C ILE A 142 6.20 7.74 -11.02
N ASN A 143 5.65 6.62 -10.61
CA ASN A 143 4.34 6.13 -11.07
C ASN A 143 3.19 7.07 -10.68
N PHE A 144 3.22 7.67 -9.49
CA PHE A 144 2.08 8.41 -8.96
C PHE A 144 2.27 9.93 -8.94
N LEU A 145 3.51 10.43 -9.04
CA LEU A 145 3.78 11.86 -8.83
C LEU A 145 4.69 12.50 -9.90
N SER A 146 5.33 11.73 -10.80
CA SER A 146 6.08 12.34 -11.88
C SER A 146 5.15 13.14 -12.80
N LYS A 147 5.61 14.29 -13.29
CA LYS A 147 4.84 15.14 -14.20
C LYS A 147 4.39 14.36 -15.44
N GLU A 148 5.27 13.54 -16.02
CA GLU A 148 4.96 12.73 -17.19
C GLU A 148 3.76 11.81 -16.95
N HIS A 149 3.75 11.07 -15.82
CA HIS A 149 2.68 10.11 -15.52
C HIS A 149 1.39 10.79 -15.09
N VAL A 150 1.47 11.90 -14.35
CA VAL A 150 0.28 12.66 -13.92
C VAL A 150 -0.38 13.31 -15.12
N VAL A 151 0.38 14.01 -15.97
CA VAL A 151 -0.14 14.71 -17.15
C VAL A 151 -0.69 13.76 -18.21
N SER A 152 -0.05 12.59 -18.38
CA SER A 152 -0.51 11.55 -19.33
C SER A 152 -1.62 10.65 -18.79
N GLU A 153 -2.14 10.92 -17.58
CA GLU A 153 -3.18 10.14 -16.88
C GLU A 153 -2.75 8.71 -16.49
N LYS A 154 -1.50 8.30 -16.76
CA LYS A 154 -0.97 6.99 -16.34
C LYS A 154 -1.00 6.83 -14.81
N ALA A 155 -0.75 7.93 -14.07
CA ALA A 155 -0.78 7.91 -12.61
C ALA A 155 -2.16 7.53 -12.08
N ILE A 156 -3.22 8.15 -12.58
CA ILE A 156 -4.60 7.85 -12.14
C ILE A 156 -5.06 6.46 -12.56
N ASP A 157 -4.71 5.99 -13.76
CA ASP A 157 -5.03 4.63 -14.22
C ASP A 157 -4.36 3.57 -13.35
N THR A 158 -3.08 3.78 -13.01
CA THR A 158 -2.32 2.89 -12.12
C THR A 158 -2.91 2.92 -10.69
N ALA A 159 -3.24 4.10 -10.18
CA ALA A 159 -3.87 4.27 -8.88
C ALA A 159 -5.23 3.55 -8.80
N LYS A 160 -6.08 3.68 -9.81
CA LYS A 160 -7.39 3.00 -9.89
C LYS A 160 -7.24 1.47 -9.92
N LYS A 161 -6.25 0.94 -10.65
CA LYS A 161 -5.95 -0.51 -10.68
C LYS A 161 -5.48 -1.01 -9.31
N MET A 162 -4.55 -0.30 -8.69
CA MET A 162 -4.04 -0.63 -7.35
C MET A 162 -5.15 -0.58 -6.31
N TYR A 163 -5.98 0.45 -6.31
CA TYR A 163 -7.13 0.57 -5.42
C TYR A 163 -8.09 -0.61 -5.53
N LYS A 164 -8.44 -1.01 -6.77
CA LYS A 164 -9.32 -2.18 -7.01
C LYS A 164 -8.70 -3.48 -6.50
N SER A 165 -7.39 -3.67 -6.71
CA SER A 165 -6.67 -4.85 -6.20
C SER A 165 -6.69 -4.88 -4.67
N ASN A 166 -6.33 -3.79 -4.02
CA ASN A 166 -6.31 -3.69 -2.56
C ASN A 166 -7.70 -3.97 -1.95
N ARG A 167 -8.76 -3.40 -2.55
CA ARG A 167 -10.15 -3.62 -2.09
C ARG A 167 -10.60 -5.07 -2.27
N LYS A 168 -10.21 -5.71 -3.37
CA LYS A 168 -10.46 -7.14 -3.59
C LYS A 168 -9.75 -7.98 -2.54
N ASP A 169 -8.48 -7.72 -2.30
CA ASP A 169 -7.69 -8.46 -1.31
C ASP A 169 -8.25 -8.26 0.10
N GLU A 170 -8.59 -7.04 0.49
CA GLU A 170 -9.27 -6.76 1.77
C GLU A 170 -10.58 -7.53 1.92
N ALA A 171 -11.42 -7.55 0.87
CA ALA A 171 -12.68 -8.29 0.87
C ALA A 171 -12.43 -9.80 1.05
N ILE A 172 -11.48 -10.36 0.30
CA ILE A 172 -11.10 -11.79 0.41
C ILE A 172 -10.63 -12.09 1.83
N TYR A 173 -9.65 -11.34 2.34
CA TYR A 173 -9.07 -11.58 3.66
C TYR A 173 -10.07 -11.37 4.80
N SER A 174 -11.02 -10.45 4.66
CA SER A 174 -12.08 -10.28 5.65
C SER A 174 -13.15 -11.38 5.61
N ALA A 175 -13.36 -11.99 4.44
CA ALA A 175 -14.32 -13.07 4.25
C ALA A 175 -13.76 -14.44 4.68
N LEU A 176 -12.47 -14.71 4.50
CA LEU A 176 -11.85 -16.01 4.77
C LEU A 176 -12.11 -16.54 6.20
N PRO A 177 -11.97 -15.75 7.29
CA PRO A 177 -12.27 -16.26 8.63
C PRO A 177 -13.75 -16.61 8.82
N LYS A 178 -14.64 -15.86 8.17
CA LYS A 178 -16.09 -16.14 8.20
C LYS A 178 -16.41 -17.41 7.44
N ALA A 179 -15.84 -17.57 6.25
CA ALA A 179 -16.00 -18.78 5.45
C ALA A 179 -15.46 -20.02 6.20
N TRP A 180 -14.30 -19.89 6.84
CA TRP A 180 -13.76 -20.96 7.68
C TRP A 180 -14.72 -21.31 8.82
N ASN A 181 -15.18 -20.32 9.58
CA ASN A 181 -16.10 -20.56 10.69
C ASN A 181 -17.42 -21.19 10.22
N SER A 182 -17.95 -20.78 9.07
CA SER A 182 -19.15 -21.40 8.47
C SER A 182 -18.93 -22.87 8.13
N LEU A 183 -17.77 -23.24 7.58
CA LEU A 183 -17.44 -24.65 7.30
C LEU A 183 -17.40 -25.51 8.57
N ILE A 184 -16.91 -24.93 9.67
CA ILE A 184 -16.81 -25.64 10.97
C ILE A 184 -18.18 -25.69 11.68
N GLU A 185 -19.01 -24.66 11.55
CA GLU A 185 -20.30 -24.57 12.25
C GLU A 185 -21.39 -25.42 11.61
N GLU A 186 -21.41 -25.51 10.29
CA GLU A 186 -22.47 -26.17 9.52
C GLU A 186 -22.19 -27.63 9.18
N THR A 187 -21.11 -28.20 9.71
CA THR A 187 -20.68 -29.61 9.43
C THR A 187 -20.70 -29.92 7.93
N ASN A 188 -19.87 -29.21 7.20
CA ASN A 188 -19.86 -29.23 5.73
C ASN A 188 -19.41 -30.59 5.18
N GLU A 189 -20.23 -31.22 4.31
CA GLU A 189 -19.96 -32.54 3.71
C GLU A 189 -18.58 -32.58 3.01
N SER A 190 -18.20 -31.53 2.30
CA SER A 190 -16.89 -31.46 1.64
C SER A 190 -15.72 -31.43 2.63
N LEU A 191 -15.91 -30.83 3.80
CA LEU A 191 -14.90 -30.85 4.87
C LEU A 191 -14.78 -32.24 5.49
N ILE A 192 -15.90 -32.96 5.69
CA ILE A 192 -15.92 -34.34 6.18
C ILE A 192 -15.16 -35.24 5.22
N GLU A 193 -15.45 -35.15 3.92
CA GLU A 193 -14.79 -35.97 2.90
C GLU A 193 -13.29 -35.67 2.84
N LEU A 194 -12.88 -34.42 2.87
CA LEU A 194 -11.47 -34.03 2.87
C LEU A 194 -10.72 -34.54 4.09
N LEU A 195 -11.34 -34.49 5.28
CA LEU A 195 -10.77 -35.08 6.50
C LEU A 195 -10.68 -36.56 6.41
N ASN A 196 -11.70 -37.25 5.87
CA ASN A 196 -11.71 -38.69 5.65
C ASN A 196 -10.59 -39.15 4.73
N ASP A 197 -10.44 -38.52 3.58
CA ASP A 197 -9.36 -38.81 2.63
C ASP A 197 -7.97 -38.59 3.23
N THR A 198 -7.84 -37.58 4.07
CA THR A 198 -6.57 -37.28 4.75
C THR A 198 -6.30 -38.30 5.86
N ASN A 199 -7.31 -38.67 6.64
CA ASN A 199 -7.21 -39.67 7.70
C ASN A 199 -6.83 -41.05 7.13
N GLU A 200 -7.45 -41.47 6.02
CA GLU A 200 -7.13 -42.73 5.34
C GLU A 200 -5.68 -42.78 4.89
N LYS A 201 -5.14 -41.69 4.35
CA LYS A 201 -3.72 -41.59 3.97
C LYS A 201 -2.76 -41.72 5.15
N ILE A 202 -3.18 -41.31 6.34
CA ILE A 202 -2.35 -41.29 7.55
C ILE A 202 -2.39 -42.68 8.24
N CYS A 203 -3.58 -43.26 8.44
CA CYS A 203 -3.76 -44.48 9.24
C CYS A 203 -4.23 -45.69 8.43
N GLY A 204 -4.58 -45.53 7.15
CA GLY A 204 -5.06 -46.60 6.28
C GLY A 204 -6.55 -46.95 6.45
N TYR A 205 -7.30 -46.18 7.25
CA TYR A 205 -8.72 -46.35 7.50
C TYR A 205 -9.53 -45.10 7.34
N ARG A 206 -10.74 -45.22 6.80
CA ARG A 206 -11.72 -44.10 6.75
C ARG A 206 -12.49 -44.07 8.08
N ALA A 207 -12.69 -42.88 8.60
CA ALA A 207 -13.61 -42.64 9.70
C ALA A 207 -15.06 -42.62 9.21
N THR A 208 -16.04 -42.80 10.08
CA THR A 208 -17.44 -42.54 9.75
C THR A 208 -17.70 -41.03 9.80
N ASP A 209 -18.75 -40.58 9.13
CA ASP A 209 -19.14 -39.15 9.15
C ASP A 209 -19.44 -38.66 10.56
N GLU A 210 -20.04 -39.53 11.40
CA GLU A 210 -20.30 -39.24 12.79
C GLU A 210 -19.02 -39.03 13.61
N GLN A 211 -18.00 -39.87 13.38
CA GLN A 211 -16.71 -39.71 14.07
C GLN A 211 -16.02 -38.39 13.71
N ILE A 212 -16.12 -37.98 12.44
CA ILE A 212 -15.56 -36.71 12.01
C ILE A 212 -16.38 -35.56 12.56
N ALA A 213 -17.71 -35.64 12.52
CA ALA A 213 -18.59 -34.61 13.06
C ALA A 213 -18.38 -34.42 14.58
N GLU A 214 -18.24 -35.54 15.34
CA GLU A 214 -17.89 -35.52 16.75
C GLU A 214 -16.54 -34.82 17.00
N PHE A 215 -15.50 -35.22 16.24
CA PHE A 215 -14.17 -34.59 16.31
C PHE A 215 -14.23 -33.09 16.07
N ILE A 216 -14.95 -32.65 15.02
CA ILE A 216 -15.12 -31.20 14.72
C ILE A 216 -15.88 -30.57 15.89
N GLY A 217 -16.94 -31.14 16.40
CA GLY A 217 -17.75 -30.63 17.50
C GLY A 217 -16.95 -30.44 18.78
N ASP A 218 -16.18 -31.43 19.17
CA ASP A 218 -15.32 -31.39 20.36
C ASP A 218 -14.21 -30.37 20.28
N ASN A 219 -13.69 -30.12 19.07
CA ASN A 219 -12.61 -29.15 18.82
C ASN A 219 -13.10 -27.80 18.30
N LYS A 220 -14.41 -27.59 18.16
CA LYS A 220 -15.00 -26.39 17.57
C LYS A 220 -14.43 -25.10 18.12
N ASN A 221 -14.30 -24.97 19.44
CA ASN A 221 -13.79 -23.75 20.09
C ASN A 221 -12.31 -23.47 19.79
N GLN A 222 -11.52 -24.49 19.43
CA GLN A 222 -10.13 -24.37 19.01
C GLN A 222 -10.01 -24.06 17.51
N LEU A 223 -10.96 -24.54 16.71
CA LEU A 223 -10.99 -24.40 15.26
C LEU A 223 -11.59 -23.09 14.81
N ILE A 224 -12.51 -22.49 15.59
CA ILE A 224 -13.12 -21.19 15.28
C ILE A 224 -12.08 -20.07 15.40
N LEU A 225 -11.92 -19.32 14.33
CA LEU A 225 -11.02 -18.17 14.27
C LEU A 225 -11.68 -16.92 14.81
N GLY A 226 -11.04 -16.28 15.80
CA GLY A 226 -11.42 -14.94 16.26
C GLY A 226 -10.93 -13.88 15.27
N LEU A 227 -11.83 -13.04 14.79
CA LEU A 227 -11.52 -11.97 13.80
C LEU A 227 -10.38 -11.05 14.26
N ALA A 228 -10.33 -10.70 15.55
CA ALA A 228 -9.30 -9.82 16.12
C ALA A 228 -7.90 -10.47 16.09
N LYS A 229 -7.80 -11.79 16.33
CA LYS A 229 -6.54 -12.52 16.31
C LYS A 229 -5.99 -12.61 14.89
N TYR A 230 -6.86 -12.89 13.92
CA TYR A 230 -6.49 -13.00 12.51
C TYR A 230 -5.94 -11.68 11.93
N GLN A 231 -6.51 -10.54 12.33
CA GLN A 231 -6.03 -9.22 11.91
C GLN A 231 -4.66 -8.86 12.51
N ASN A 232 -4.39 -9.26 13.75
CA ASN A 232 -3.09 -9.02 14.39
C ASN A 232 -1.98 -9.89 13.80
N ASP A 233 -2.27 -11.17 13.51
CA ASP A 233 -1.32 -12.09 12.88
C ASP A 233 -1.00 -11.68 11.43
N LYS A 234 -1.94 -11.07 10.70
CA LYS A 234 -1.70 -10.51 9.36
C LYS A 234 -0.64 -9.40 9.37
N LYS A 235 -0.66 -8.49 10.37
CA LYS A 235 0.39 -7.46 10.53
C LYS A 235 1.78 -8.06 10.78
N ILE A 236 1.86 -9.23 11.40
CA ILE A 236 3.11 -9.96 11.64
C ILE A 236 3.56 -10.69 10.38
N THR A 237 2.63 -11.25 9.60
CA THR A 237 2.91 -11.99 8.37
C THR A 237 3.34 -11.05 7.23
N GLU A 238 2.74 -9.87 7.12
CA GLU A 238 3.17 -8.83 6.17
C GLU A 238 4.62 -8.39 6.44
N ARG A 239 5.06 -8.35 7.71
CA ARG A 239 6.46 -8.11 8.08
C ARG A 239 7.39 -9.26 7.69
N LYS A 240 6.94 -10.52 7.70
CA LYS A 240 7.73 -11.71 7.35
C LYS A 240 7.81 -11.96 5.85
N VAL A 241 6.73 -11.77 5.10
CA VAL A 241 6.69 -11.94 3.64
C VAL A 241 7.58 -10.93 2.94
N THR A 242 7.74 -9.73 3.48
CA THR A 242 8.67 -8.71 2.95
C THR A 242 10.14 -9.12 3.16
N VAL A 243 10.43 -9.95 4.17
CA VAL A 243 11.79 -10.43 4.47
C VAL A 243 12.15 -11.68 3.68
N GLU A 244 11.20 -12.58 3.38
CA GLU A 244 11.47 -13.83 2.68
C GLU A 244 11.53 -13.71 1.13
N LYS A 245 10.98 -12.66 0.54
CA LYS A 245 11.08 -12.41 -0.92
C LYS A 245 12.46 -11.89 -1.37
N THR A 246 13.41 -11.69 -0.47
CA THR A 246 14.77 -11.22 -0.78
C THR A 246 15.84 -12.32 -0.78
N SER A 247 15.52 -13.60 -0.67
CA SER A 247 16.48 -14.66 -0.94
C SER A 247 16.49 -14.98 -2.44
N GLU A 248 17.29 -14.25 -3.19
CA GLU A 248 17.59 -14.55 -4.58
C GLU A 248 18.18 -15.96 -4.72
N TYR A 249 17.53 -16.75 -5.56
CA TYR A 249 18.10 -17.96 -6.13
C TYR A 249 19.23 -17.55 -7.08
N VAL A 250 20.48 -17.65 -6.64
CA VAL A 250 21.65 -17.56 -7.50
C VAL A 250 21.89 -18.95 -8.12
N PRO A 251 21.76 -19.13 -9.44
CA PRO A 251 22.11 -20.39 -10.06
C PRO A 251 23.63 -20.57 -9.99
N THR A 252 24.09 -21.50 -9.18
CA THR A 252 25.49 -21.93 -9.21
C THR A 252 25.78 -22.55 -10.56
N GLY A 253 26.67 -21.90 -11.31
CA GLY A 253 27.12 -22.36 -12.61
C GLY A 253 27.70 -23.75 -12.55
N TYR A 254 27.20 -24.61 -13.41
CA TYR A 254 27.73 -25.92 -13.71
C TYR A 254 29.06 -25.78 -14.44
N THR A 255 30.18 -25.99 -13.75
CA THR A 255 31.47 -26.24 -14.36
C THR A 255 31.63 -27.76 -14.53
N GLY A 256 30.99 -28.28 -15.56
CA GLY A 256 31.22 -29.65 -16.02
C GLY A 256 32.56 -29.75 -16.73
N LYS A 257 33.61 -30.28 -16.07
CA LYS A 257 34.74 -30.89 -16.77
C LYS A 257 34.37 -32.33 -17.09
N SER A 258 34.21 -32.62 -18.34
CA SER A 258 34.10 -33.97 -18.86
C SER A 258 35.46 -34.68 -18.77
N PRO A 259 35.57 -35.89 -18.22
CA PRO A 259 36.75 -36.72 -18.31
C PRO A 259 36.52 -37.77 -19.38
N TYR A 260 36.88 -37.50 -20.64
CA TYR A 260 37.21 -38.52 -21.67
C TYR A 260 37.76 -37.80 -22.89
N LEU A 261 39.10 -37.90 -23.07
CA LEU A 261 39.80 -38.28 -24.32
C LEU A 261 41.32 -38.14 -24.09
N LEU A 262 41.95 -39.31 -24.04
CA LEU A 262 43.31 -39.71 -24.46
C LEU A 262 44.43 -38.69 -24.28
#